data_426027c6d15a50f38d85222b4f53d3fa
#
_entry.id   426027c6d15a50f38d85222b4f53d3fa
#
_cell.length_a   1.000
_cell.length_b   1.000
_cell.length_c   1.000
_cell.angle_alpha   90.00
_cell.angle_beta   90.00
_cell.angle_gamma   90.00
#
_symmetry.space_group_name_H-M   'P 1'
#
loop_
_entity.id
_entity.type
_entity.pdbx_description
1 polymer ?
#
loop_
_entity_poly.entity_id
_entity_poly.type
_entity_poly.pdbx_seq_one_letter_code
_entity_poly.pdbx_strand_id
1 'polypeptide(L)'
;MSKNLIIGFAVNLCANKESMTNFCISLRKYYEENVVLLTDTNDQDFIDYLKSFKVKVFKTSQHITIEDMMIQRWALPMKVIEAFPEAENIILSDTRDVVYQDNPFKYLVGNELELTTEVKYIRECPDWNSRWIRDMYGEEVLRSVLDQKIICGGYMCGKKEGVIKLCQLMVEESKNYPKTIPGQPPVFVDQ
;
A
#
# COMPACT_ATOMS: atom_id res chain seq x y z
N MET A 1 24.93 -1.41 -3.84
CA MET A 1 23.54 -1.90 -3.94
C MET A 1 22.63 -0.70 -3.72
N SER A 2 21.44 -0.69 -4.31
CA SER A 2 20.50 0.42 -4.14
C SER A 2 19.97 0.46 -2.71
N LYS A 3 19.91 1.68 -2.15
CA LYS A 3 19.34 1.94 -0.83
C LYS A 3 17.82 2.20 -0.86
N ASN A 4 17.23 2.17 -2.05
CA ASN A 4 15.84 2.50 -2.29
C ASN A 4 15.07 1.26 -2.74
N LEU A 5 13.85 1.07 -2.22
CA LEU A 5 12.98 -0.07 -2.52
C LEU A 5 11.53 0.40 -2.66
N ILE A 6 10.90 0.03 -3.77
CA ILE A 6 9.45 0.19 -3.96
C ILE A 6 8.80 -1.18 -3.80
N ILE A 7 7.75 -1.23 -3.00
CA ILE A 7 6.93 -2.42 -2.79
C ILE A 7 5.50 -2.08 -3.20
N GLY A 8 4.98 -2.80 -4.17
CA GLY A 8 3.61 -2.63 -4.64
C GLY A 8 2.80 -3.91 -4.52
N PHE A 9 1.47 -3.77 -4.66
CA PHE A 9 0.54 -4.88 -4.61
C PHE A 9 -0.11 -5.10 -5.98
N ALA A 10 -0.03 -6.33 -6.49
CA ALA A 10 -0.69 -6.80 -7.70
C ALA A 10 -1.40 -8.13 -7.39
N VAL A 11 -2.43 -8.06 -6.55
CA VAL A 11 -3.16 -9.23 -6.05
C VAL A 11 -4.59 -9.23 -6.55
N ASN A 12 -5.23 -10.40 -6.55
CA ASN A 12 -6.61 -10.58 -6.93
C ASN A 12 -6.87 -10.05 -8.37
N LEU A 13 -7.92 -9.27 -8.57
CA LEU A 13 -8.30 -8.72 -9.88
C LEU A 13 -7.25 -7.77 -10.48
N CYS A 14 -6.31 -7.27 -9.68
CA CYS A 14 -5.22 -6.41 -10.16
C CYS A 14 -4.01 -7.19 -10.67
N ALA A 15 -3.97 -8.51 -10.49
CA ALA A 15 -2.86 -9.36 -10.93
C ALA A 15 -2.95 -9.69 -12.43
N ASN A 16 -2.96 -8.68 -13.28
CA ASN A 16 -3.01 -8.81 -14.75
C ASN A 16 -2.23 -7.69 -15.45
N LYS A 17 -1.87 -7.93 -16.71
CA LYS A 17 -1.04 -7.01 -17.52
C LYS A 17 -1.67 -5.63 -17.69
N GLU A 18 -2.97 -5.57 -17.95
CA GLU A 18 -3.69 -4.31 -18.20
C GLU A 18 -3.61 -3.39 -16.99
N SER A 19 -3.91 -3.90 -15.80
CA SER A 19 -3.85 -3.14 -14.54
C SER A 19 -2.45 -2.62 -14.22
N MET A 20 -1.38 -3.35 -14.61
CA MET A 20 0.00 -3.02 -14.26
C MET A 20 0.75 -2.19 -15.32
N THR A 21 0.20 -2.04 -16.52
CA THR A 21 0.91 -1.41 -17.63
C THR A 21 1.33 0.03 -17.32
N ASN A 22 0.40 0.85 -16.83
CA ASN A 22 0.68 2.25 -16.54
C ASN A 22 1.71 2.40 -15.40
N PHE A 23 1.58 1.60 -14.36
CA PHE A 23 2.55 1.56 -13.26
C PHE A 23 3.95 1.20 -13.77
N CYS A 24 4.10 0.08 -14.47
CA CYS A 24 5.40 -0.41 -14.92
C CYS A 24 6.08 0.57 -15.90
N ILE A 25 5.35 1.05 -16.90
CA ILE A 25 5.90 1.95 -17.92
C ILE A 25 6.30 3.30 -17.30
N SER A 26 5.41 3.91 -16.53
CA SER A 26 5.70 5.21 -15.93
C SER A 26 6.83 5.15 -14.91
N LEU A 27 6.84 4.12 -14.07
CA LEU A 27 7.89 3.94 -13.08
C LEU A 27 9.26 3.76 -13.74
N ARG A 28 9.37 2.87 -14.73
CA ARG A 28 10.65 2.56 -15.38
C ARG A 28 11.18 3.68 -16.26
N LYS A 29 10.36 4.66 -16.59
CA LYS A 29 10.83 5.90 -17.24
C LYS A 29 11.74 6.73 -16.33
N TYR A 30 11.57 6.65 -15.01
CA TYR A 30 12.21 7.53 -14.05
C TYR A 30 13.01 6.79 -12.96
N TYR A 31 12.85 5.47 -12.83
CA TYR A 31 13.42 4.70 -11.74
C TYR A 31 13.88 3.30 -12.18
N GLU A 32 15.17 3.01 -12.04
CA GLU A 32 15.79 1.77 -12.54
C GLU A 32 16.11 0.76 -11.42
N GLU A 33 15.94 1.14 -10.16
CA GLU A 33 16.41 0.35 -9.01
C GLU A 33 15.39 -0.71 -8.53
N ASN A 34 15.43 -1.09 -7.26
CA ASN A 34 14.66 -2.20 -6.73
C ASN A 34 13.15 -1.92 -6.67
N VAL A 35 12.40 -2.72 -7.40
CA VAL A 35 10.93 -2.77 -7.36
C VAL A 35 10.51 -4.21 -7.11
N VAL A 36 9.66 -4.42 -6.14
CA VAL A 36 9.07 -5.71 -5.82
C VAL A 36 7.55 -5.59 -5.90
N LEU A 37 6.90 -6.47 -6.61
CA LEU A 37 5.45 -6.61 -6.58
C LEU A 37 5.04 -7.89 -5.85
N LEU A 38 4.19 -7.71 -4.86
CA LEU A 38 3.51 -8.77 -4.14
C LEU A 38 2.33 -9.26 -4.99
N THR A 39 2.26 -10.56 -5.26
CA THR A 39 1.17 -11.13 -6.06
C THR A 39 0.76 -12.51 -5.57
N ASP A 40 -0.51 -12.83 -5.71
CA ASP A 40 -1.12 -14.12 -5.39
C ASP A 40 -1.40 -14.97 -6.64
N THR A 41 -1.07 -14.48 -7.83
CA THR A 41 -1.30 -15.21 -9.08
C THR A 41 -0.18 -16.20 -9.40
N ASN A 42 -0.56 -17.28 -10.09
CA ASN A 42 0.34 -18.23 -10.72
C ASN A 42 0.44 -18.04 -12.26
N ASP A 43 -0.18 -17.00 -12.81
CA ASP A 43 -0.11 -16.69 -14.23
C ASP A 43 1.34 -16.36 -14.63
N GLN A 44 1.96 -17.30 -15.36
CA GLN A 44 3.36 -17.17 -15.76
C GLN A 44 3.54 -16.05 -16.78
N ASP A 45 2.57 -15.83 -17.66
CA ASP A 45 2.61 -14.76 -18.67
C ASP A 45 2.60 -13.37 -17.99
N PHE A 46 1.83 -13.22 -16.92
CA PHE A 46 1.83 -12.01 -16.13
C PHE A 46 3.16 -11.83 -15.37
N ILE A 47 3.67 -12.89 -14.75
CA ILE A 47 4.95 -12.85 -14.03
C ILE A 47 6.09 -12.48 -14.99
N ASP A 48 6.13 -13.05 -16.19
CA ASP A 48 7.17 -12.76 -17.18
C ASP A 48 7.03 -11.33 -17.75
N TYR A 49 5.80 -10.85 -17.89
CA TYR A 49 5.54 -9.44 -18.19
C TYR A 49 6.16 -8.50 -17.14
N LEU A 50 5.95 -8.75 -15.85
CA LEU A 50 6.56 -7.94 -14.78
C LEU A 50 8.09 -8.00 -14.84
N LYS A 51 8.66 -9.19 -15.03
CA LYS A 51 10.12 -9.37 -15.17
C LYS A 51 10.70 -8.60 -16.35
N SER A 52 9.96 -8.45 -17.48
CA SER A 52 10.40 -7.67 -18.62
C SER A 52 10.65 -6.19 -18.27
N PHE A 53 9.99 -5.68 -17.24
CA PHE A 53 10.25 -4.37 -16.64
C PHE A 53 11.27 -4.41 -15.48
N LYS A 54 12.04 -5.49 -15.32
CA LYS A 54 12.98 -5.68 -14.20
C LYS A 54 12.28 -5.58 -12.81
N VAL A 55 10.99 -5.90 -12.74
CA VAL A 55 10.24 -5.96 -11.50
C VAL A 55 10.43 -7.34 -10.88
N LYS A 56 10.87 -7.39 -9.64
CA LYS A 56 10.95 -8.62 -8.86
C LYS A 56 9.56 -9.00 -8.37
N VAL A 57 9.25 -10.28 -8.41
CA VAL A 57 7.95 -10.80 -7.98
C VAL A 57 8.12 -11.55 -6.67
N PHE A 58 7.36 -11.16 -5.67
CA PHE A 58 7.24 -11.89 -4.42
C PHE A 58 5.86 -12.57 -4.39
N LYS A 59 5.85 -13.89 -4.55
CA LYS A 59 4.60 -14.66 -4.55
C LYS A 59 4.13 -14.93 -3.13
N THR A 60 2.85 -14.69 -2.91
CA THR A 60 2.19 -15.12 -1.68
C THR A 60 1.84 -16.61 -1.79
N SER A 61 1.84 -17.30 -0.67
CA SER A 61 1.59 -18.75 -0.63
C SER A 61 0.12 -19.12 -0.85
N GLN A 62 -0.79 -18.16 -0.73
CA GLN A 62 -2.24 -18.35 -0.82
C GLN A 62 -2.86 -17.19 -1.59
N HIS A 63 -4.02 -17.45 -2.19
CA HIS A 63 -4.88 -16.42 -2.73
C HIS A 63 -5.30 -15.46 -1.60
N ILE A 64 -5.16 -14.16 -1.86
CA ILE A 64 -5.49 -13.11 -0.89
C ILE A 64 -6.94 -12.69 -1.13
N THR A 65 -7.82 -12.97 -0.19
CA THR A 65 -9.20 -12.44 -0.24
C THR A 65 -9.20 -10.94 0.03
N ILE A 66 -10.29 -10.26 -0.30
CA ILE A 66 -10.45 -8.82 0.00
C ILE A 66 -10.32 -8.56 1.50
N GLU A 67 -10.86 -9.46 2.32
CA GLU A 67 -10.80 -9.36 3.79
C GLU A 67 -9.37 -9.56 4.32
N ASP A 68 -8.64 -10.55 3.75
CA ASP A 68 -7.25 -10.77 4.13
C ASP A 68 -6.32 -9.67 3.64
N MET A 69 -6.68 -9.00 2.54
CA MET A 69 -5.87 -7.92 1.96
C MET A 69 -5.63 -6.79 2.97
N MET A 70 -6.58 -6.52 3.84
CA MET A 70 -6.48 -5.49 4.89
C MET A 70 -5.30 -5.74 5.84
N ILE A 71 -5.04 -6.99 6.17
CA ILE A 71 -3.91 -7.38 7.03
C ILE A 71 -2.66 -7.61 6.18
N GLN A 72 -2.81 -8.29 5.06
CA GLN A 72 -1.68 -8.73 4.24
C GLN A 72 -0.95 -7.56 3.57
N ARG A 73 -1.64 -6.47 3.24
CA ARG A 73 -0.99 -5.26 2.69
C ARG A 73 0.00 -4.63 3.67
N TRP A 74 -0.10 -4.92 4.96
CA TRP A 74 0.84 -4.46 5.98
C TRP A 74 1.82 -5.55 6.42
N ALA A 75 1.39 -6.80 6.48
CA ALA A 75 2.22 -7.90 6.92
C ALA A 75 3.26 -8.34 5.87
N LEU A 76 2.88 -8.39 4.60
CA LEU A 76 3.76 -8.88 3.53
C LEU A 76 4.93 -7.95 3.19
N PRO A 77 4.78 -6.60 3.18
CA PRO A 77 5.92 -5.71 2.97
C PRO A 77 7.07 -5.95 3.95
N MET A 78 6.78 -6.26 5.20
CA MET A 78 7.84 -6.54 6.20
C MET A 78 8.72 -7.72 5.76
N LYS A 79 8.12 -8.79 5.22
CA LYS A 79 8.87 -9.94 4.68
C LYS A 79 9.72 -9.57 3.46
N VAL A 80 9.20 -8.68 2.61
CA VAL A 80 9.97 -8.16 1.48
C VAL A 80 11.14 -7.33 1.98
N ILE A 81 10.93 -6.43 2.94
CA ILE A 81 11.97 -5.57 3.51
C ILE A 81 13.10 -6.41 4.15
N GLU A 82 12.76 -7.52 4.82
CA GLU A 82 13.74 -8.46 5.37
C GLU A 82 14.65 -9.05 4.28
N ALA A 83 14.12 -9.30 3.08
CA ALA A 83 14.88 -9.81 1.94
C ALA A 83 15.78 -8.75 1.27
N PHE A 84 15.65 -7.46 1.67
CA PHE A 84 16.45 -6.33 1.17
C PHE A 84 17.12 -5.59 2.35
N PRO A 85 18.07 -6.23 3.04
CA PRO A 85 18.67 -5.65 4.25
C PRO A 85 19.39 -4.32 3.99
N GLU A 86 19.86 -4.08 2.76
CA GLU A 86 20.55 -2.86 2.34
C GLU A 86 19.58 -1.68 2.05
N ALA A 87 18.28 -1.93 1.95
CA ALA A 87 17.31 -0.87 1.71
C ALA A 87 17.20 0.05 2.93
N GLU A 88 17.32 1.36 2.69
CA GLU A 88 17.22 2.41 3.70
C GLU A 88 15.92 3.23 3.55
N ASN A 89 15.45 3.41 2.32
CA ASN A 89 14.24 4.14 2.00
C ASN A 89 13.24 3.22 1.32
N ILE A 90 12.01 3.24 1.79
CA ILE A 90 10.94 2.35 1.34
C ILE A 90 9.76 3.19 0.84
N ILE A 91 9.19 2.78 -0.27
CA ILE A 91 7.88 3.24 -0.75
C ILE A 91 6.93 2.03 -0.77
N LEU A 92 5.79 2.15 -0.11
CA LEU A 92 4.63 1.28 -0.30
C LEU A 92 3.68 1.98 -1.26
N SER A 93 3.29 1.31 -2.33
CA SER A 93 2.48 1.93 -3.39
C SER A 93 1.37 1.00 -3.87
N ASP A 94 0.18 1.54 -4.04
CA ASP A 94 -0.80 0.93 -4.92
C ASP A 94 -0.25 0.89 -6.35
N THR A 95 -0.84 0.05 -7.19
CA THR A 95 -0.26 -0.22 -8.52
C THR A 95 -1.25 -0.02 -9.65
N ARG A 96 -2.54 -0.20 -9.40
CA ARG A 96 -3.56 -0.21 -10.44
C ARG A 96 -3.77 1.16 -11.09
N ASP A 97 -3.78 2.22 -10.28
CA ASP A 97 -4.15 3.59 -10.65
C ASP A 97 -3.04 4.60 -10.37
N VAL A 98 -1.83 4.11 -10.13
CA VAL A 98 -0.65 4.94 -9.89
C VAL A 98 0.14 5.13 -11.18
N VAL A 99 0.46 6.39 -11.49
CA VAL A 99 1.31 6.80 -12.61
C VAL A 99 2.44 7.68 -12.09
N TYR A 100 3.67 7.24 -12.21
CA TYR A 100 4.84 8.01 -11.80
C TYR A 100 5.17 9.08 -12.83
N GLN A 101 5.37 10.32 -12.38
CA GLN A 101 5.66 11.49 -13.23
C GLN A 101 7.11 11.95 -13.11
N ASP A 102 7.84 11.45 -12.11
CA ASP A 102 9.26 11.72 -11.85
C ASP A 102 9.85 10.56 -11.03
N ASN A 103 11.15 10.67 -10.68
CA ASN A 103 11.77 9.71 -9.75
C ASN A 103 11.06 9.77 -8.39
N PRO A 104 10.46 8.67 -7.92
CA PRO A 104 9.64 8.65 -6.71
C PRO A 104 10.43 9.00 -5.43
N PHE A 105 11.74 8.80 -5.42
CA PHE A 105 12.60 9.11 -4.28
C PHE A 105 13.17 10.53 -4.29
N LYS A 106 12.95 11.29 -5.35
CA LYS A 106 13.48 12.65 -5.51
C LYS A 106 12.95 13.62 -4.45
N TYR A 107 11.73 13.39 -4.01
CA TYR A 107 11.01 14.29 -3.10
C TYR A 107 10.95 13.79 -1.66
N LEU A 108 11.62 12.68 -1.36
CA LEU A 108 11.76 12.23 0.03
C LEU A 108 12.60 13.25 0.82
N VAL A 109 12.01 13.82 1.85
CA VAL A 109 12.68 14.77 2.75
C VAL A 109 13.52 14.09 3.81
N GLY A 110 13.49 12.75 3.88
CA GLY A 110 14.34 11.97 4.78
C GLY A 110 13.75 11.76 6.17
N ASN A 111 12.45 12.01 6.36
CA ASN A 111 11.73 11.69 7.58
C ASN A 111 11.61 10.18 7.80
N GLU A 112 11.37 9.79 9.04
CA GLU A 112 11.10 8.39 9.37
C GLU A 112 9.88 7.84 8.62
N LEU A 113 8.84 8.64 8.50
CA LEU A 113 7.62 8.32 7.77
C LEU A 113 7.04 9.58 7.12
N GLU A 114 6.65 9.46 5.87
CA GLU A 114 6.01 10.50 5.07
C GLU A 114 4.72 9.93 4.48
N LEU A 115 3.61 10.56 4.82
CA LEU A 115 2.28 10.19 4.38
C LEU A 115 1.73 11.27 3.46
N THR A 116 1.15 10.86 2.34
CA THR A 116 0.44 11.77 1.45
C THR A 116 -0.98 11.99 1.96
N THR A 117 -1.47 13.22 1.81
CA THR A 117 -2.86 13.55 2.16
C THR A 117 -3.67 13.79 0.89
N GLU A 118 -4.94 13.41 0.95
CA GLU A 118 -5.91 13.79 -0.08
C GLU A 118 -6.27 15.28 0.02
N VAL A 119 -6.97 15.77 -1.00
CA VAL A 119 -7.49 17.15 -1.00
C VAL A 119 -8.60 17.33 0.04
N LYS A 120 -9.39 16.27 0.26
CA LYS A 120 -10.58 16.27 1.12
C LYS A 120 -10.25 16.13 2.60
N TYR A 121 -11.11 16.69 3.42
CA TYR A 121 -11.17 16.47 4.87
C TYR A 121 -12.08 15.27 5.20
N ILE A 122 -11.88 14.64 6.35
CA ILE A 122 -12.68 13.49 6.80
C ILE A 122 -14.17 13.82 6.82
N ARG A 123 -14.57 15.03 7.28
CA ARG A 123 -15.97 15.49 7.26
C ARG A 123 -16.62 15.57 5.88
N GLU A 124 -15.81 15.69 4.82
CA GLU A 124 -16.29 15.80 3.43
C GLU A 124 -16.51 14.43 2.79
N CYS A 125 -16.25 13.35 3.53
CA CYS A 125 -16.41 11.98 3.07
C CYS A 125 -17.27 11.14 4.06
N PRO A 126 -18.58 11.51 4.23
CA PRO A 126 -19.45 10.92 5.25
C PRO A 126 -19.76 9.44 5.00
N ASP A 127 -19.84 9.03 3.73
CA ASP A 127 -20.24 7.68 3.34
C ASP A 127 -19.10 6.64 3.43
N TRP A 128 -17.84 7.12 3.52
CA TRP A 128 -16.65 6.28 3.57
C TRP A 128 -15.82 6.56 4.82
N ASN A 129 -14.90 7.52 4.78
CA ASN A 129 -13.95 7.76 5.85
C ASN A 129 -14.62 8.09 7.21
N SER A 130 -15.60 9.01 7.22
CA SER A 130 -16.31 9.34 8.46
C SER A 130 -17.07 8.13 9.02
N ARG A 131 -17.74 7.36 8.11
CA ARG A 131 -18.44 6.15 8.52
C ARG A 131 -17.48 5.11 9.07
N TRP A 132 -16.39 4.82 8.38
CA TRP A 132 -15.41 3.83 8.84
C TRP A 132 -14.83 4.18 10.21
N ILE A 133 -14.42 5.44 10.40
CA ILE A 133 -13.90 5.89 11.70
C ILE A 133 -14.95 5.77 12.79
N ARG A 134 -16.21 6.15 12.51
CA ARG A 134 -17.32 6.01 13.46
C ARG A 134 -17.57 4.56 13.83
N ASP A 135 -17.66 3.69 12.82
CA ASP A 135 -18.01 2.29 13.00
C ASP A 135 -16.92 1.53 13.77
N MET A 136 -15.67 1.99 13.65
CA MET A 136 -14.52 1.34 14.26
C MET A 136 -14.15 1.92 15.63
N TYR A 137 -14.15 3.22 15.74
CA TYR A 137 -13.62 3.93 16.91
C TYR A 137 -14.68 4.71 17.68
N GLY A 138 -15.89 4.79 17.14
CA GLY A 138 -16.98 5.51 17.75
C GLY A 138 -17.04 6.99 17.41
N GLU A 139 -18.13 7.62 17.82
CA GLU A 139 -18.47 9.00 17.47
C GLU A 139 -17.51 10.03 18.08
N GLU A 140 -16.95 9.75 19.25
CA GLU A 140 -16.01 10.66 19.95
C GLU A 140 -14.70 10.79 19.15
N VAL A 141 -14.15 9.66 18.71
CA VAL A 141 -12.94 9.66 17.89
C VAL A 141 -13.20 10.33 16.55
N LEU A 142 -14.33 10.03 15.89
CA LEU A 142 -14.70 10.72 14.66
C LEU A 142 -14.69 12.24 14.83
N ARG A 143 -15.34 12.76 15.86
CA ARG A 143 -15.38 14.21 16.12
C ARG A 143 -14.00 14.83 16.30
N SER A 144 -13.08 14.12 16.91
CA SER A 144 -11.71 14.62 17.14
C SER A 144 -10.88 14.75 15.86
N VAL A 145 -11.26 14.05 14.77
CA VAL A 145 -10.50 14.02 13.51
C VAL A 145 -11.24 14.59 12.31
N LEU A 146 -12.49 15.07 12.46
CA LEU A 146 -13.31 15.57 11.35
C LEU A 146 -12.62 16.64 10.49
N ASP A 147 -11.80 17.49 11.11
CA ASP A 147 -11.08 18.58 10.46
C ASP A 147 -9.68 18.18 9.98
N GLN A 148 -9.31 16.91 10.09
CA GLN A 148 -8.09 16.39 9.53
C GLN A 148 -8.28 16.02 8.05
N LYS A 149 -7.22 16.16 7.26
CA LYS A 149 -7.21 15.66 5.89
C LYS A 149 -7.16 14.13 5.88
N ILE A 150 -7.80 13.54 4.88
CA ILE A 150 -7.71 12.10 4.64
C ILE A 150 -6.27 11.76 4.26
N ILE A 151 -5.70 10.75 4.89
CA ILE A 151 -4.41 10.19 4.51
C ILE A 151 -4.63 9.22 3.35
N CYS A 152 -3.87 9.39 2.26
CA CYS A 152 -3.94 8.48 1.14
C CYS A 152 -3.31 7.13 1.50
N GLY A 153 -4.12 6.07 1.56
CA GLY A 153 -3.65 4.71 1.82
C GLY A 153 -2.84 4.10 0.68
N GLY A 154 -2.92 4.67 -0.52
CA GLY A 154 -2.29 4.14 -1.73
C GLY A 154 -0.83 4.52 -1.93
N TYR A 155 -0.25 5.43 -1.14
CA TYR A 155 1.14 5.83 -1.25
C TYR A 155 1.70 6.31 0.09
N MET A 156 2.70 5.60 0.58
CA MET A 156 3.41 5.89 1.82
C MET A 156 4.90 5.66 1.63
N CYS A 157 5.72 6.48 2.25
CA CYS A 157 7.16 6.36 2.11
C CYS A 157 7.89 6.81 3.38
N GLY A 158 9.16 6.46 3.48
CA GLY A 158 9.99 6.86 4.61
C GLY A 158 11.25 6.02 4.75
N LYS A 159 11.90 6.21 5.89
CA LYS A 159 13.00 5.34 6.32
C LYS A 159 12.47 3.95 6.63
N LYS A 160 13.30 2.95 6.43
CA LYS A 160 12.98 1.53 6.64
C LYS A 160 12.32 1.28 8.00
N GLU A 161 12.89 1.84 9.06
CA GLU A 161 12.42 1.67 10.44
C GLU A 161 11.02 2.27 10.63
N GLY A 162 10.77 3.45 10.08
CA GLY A 162 9.46 4.12 10.14
C GLY A 162 8.38 3.34 9.40
N VAL A 163 8.71 2.84 8.21
CA VAL A 163 7.76 2.02 7.42
C VAL A 163 7.47 0.68 8.10
N ILE A 164 8.49 0.01 8.68
CA ILE A 164 8.29 -1.22 9.46
C ILE A 164 7.38 -0.94 10.66
N LYS A 165 7.63 0.14 11.41
CA LYS A 165 6.80 0.52 12.56
C LYS A 165 5.35 0.77 12.16
N LEU A 166 5.12 1.49 11.05
CA LEU A 166 3.77 1.66 10.50
C LEU A 166 3.12 0.31 10.21
N CYS A 167 3.80 -0.56 9.47
CA CYS A 167 3.27 -1.89 9.14
C CYS A 167 2.92 -2.70 10.39
N GLN A 168 3.76 -2.67 11.42
CA GLN A 168 3.51 -3.36 12.69
C GLN A 168 2.26 -2.81 13.39
N LEU A 169 2.13 -1.49 13.48
CA LEU A 169 0.96 -0.83 14.08
C LEU A 169 -0.32 -1.19 13.32
N MET A 170 -0.29 -1.15 11.98
CA MET A 170 -1.46 -1.47 11.16
C MET A 170 -1.86 -2.95 11.27
N VAL A 171 -0.90 -3.87 11.38
CA VAL A 171 -1.19 -5.29 11.64
C VAL A 171 -1.79 -5.49 13.03
N GLU A 172 -1.29 -4.81 14.05
CA GLU A 172 -1.84 -4.90 15.40
C GLU A 172 -3.24 -4.34 15.46
N GLU A 173 -3.43 -3.16 14.90
CA GLU A 173 -4.72 -2.50 14.84
C GLU A 173 -5.75 -3.34 14.09
N SER A 174 -5.39 -3.92 12.96
CA SER A 174 -6.29 -4.76 12.15
C SER A 174 -6.80 -6.02 12.87
N LYS A 175 -6.16 -6.46 13.94
CA LYS A 175 -6.67 -7.58 14.77
C LYS A 175 -7.90 -7.20 15.59
N ASN A 176 -8.06 -5.91 15.88
CA ASN A 176 -9.14 -5.40 16.71
C ASN A 176 -10.43 -5.14 15.92
N TYR A 177 -10.39 -5.28 14.60
CA TYR A 177 -11.54 -4.97 13.75
C TYR A 177 -12.48 -6.13 13.52
N PRO A 178 -13.80 -5.90 13.54
CA PRO A 178 -14.75 -6.87 13.03
C PRO A 178 -14.49 -7.02 11.52
N LYS A 179 -14.15 -8.23 11.10
CA LYS A 179 -13.84 -8.58 9.70
C LYS A 179 -14.98 -8.25 8.72
N THR A 180 -16.21 -8.22 9.20
CA THR A 180 -17.40 -7.83 8.43
C THR A 180 -18.50 -7.35 9.38
N ILE A 181 -19.16 -6.24 9.04
CA ILE A 181 -20.45 -5.89 9.62
C ILE A 181 -21.52 -6.55 8.71
N PRO A 182 -22.36 -7.48 9.22
CA PRO A 182 -23.36 -8.14 8.41
C PRO A 182 -24.21 -7.15 7.60
N GLY A 183 -24.27 -7.34 6.28
CA GLY A 183 -25.05 -6.49 5.38
C GLY A 183 -24.38 -5.17 4.96
N GLN A 184 -23.14 -4.93 5.35
CA GLN A 184 -22.36 -3.78 4.91
C GLN A 184 -21.12 -4.19 4.09
N PRO A 185 -20.66 -3.35 3.15
CA PRO A 185 -19.38 -3.57 2.49
C PRO A 185 -18.25 -3.56 3.54
N PRO A 186 -17.15 -4.28 3.27
CA PRO A 186 -16.02 -4.33 4.19
C PRO A 186 -15.55 -2.92 4.57
N VAL A 187 -15.22 -2.74 5.84
CA VAL A 187 -14.64 -1.50 6.35
C VAL A 187 -13.16 -1.51 6.01
N PHE A 188 -12.70 -0.51 5.28
CA PHE A 188 -11.28 -0.36 4.94
C PHE A 188 -10.60 0.53 5.96
N VAL A 189 -9.56 0.02 6.61
CA VAL A 189 -8.87 0.66 7.74
C VAL A 189 -7.59 1.38 7.32
N ASP A 190 -7.34 1.47 6.05
CA ASP A 190 -6.08 1.96 5.51
C ASP A 190 -6.04 3.47 5.24
N GLN A 191 -6.99 4.20 5.81
CA GLN A 191 -7.09 5.66 5.62
C GLN A 191 -7.10 6.43 6.93
#